data_7f9947a0706842421c3e4e4faa10525b
#
_entry.id   7f9947a0706842421c3e4e4faa10525b
#
_cell.length_a   1.000
_cell.length_b   1.000
_cell.length_c   1.000
_cell.angle_alpha   90.00
_cell.angle_beta   90.00
_cell.angle_gamma   90.00
#
_symmetry.space_group_name_H-M   'P 1'
#
loop_
_entity.id
_entity.type
_entity.pdbx_description
1 polymer ?
#
loop_
_entity_poly.entity_id
_entity_poly.type
_entity_poly.pdbx_seq_one_letter_code
_entity_poly.pdbx_strand_id
1 'polypeptide(L)'
;MKRKFLLSLLIYSSLFCPLVGQDLFEQSNDLLVREIDETYRKGLEFLAESQEERGCWTDSSYGSQPGVVGMAILAFLARGDDPEFGPYRIHVKRAMDALLKDQNQKTGYIGNSMYNHGFATLALAEAYGLTNDLRLGPALEKATKLIVSSQKSN
;
A
#
# COMPACT_ATOMS: atom_id res chain seq x y z
N MET A 1 17.33 -37.20 -56.84
CA MET A 1 17.72 -37.07 -55.44
C MET A 1 18.13 -35.66 -54.99
N LYS A 2 18.68 -34.80 -55.84
CA LYS A 2 19.16 -33.44 -55.46
C LYS A 2 18.05 -32.41 -55.14
N ARG A 3 16.83 -32.56 -55.65
CA ARG A 3 15.72 -31.60 -55.44
C ARG A 3 15.04 -31.71 -54.04
N LYS A 4 15.06 -32.90 -53.43
CA LYS A 4 14.47 -33.11 -52.09
C LYS A 4 15.37 -32.60 -50.94
N PHE A 5 16.68 -32.50 -51.20
CA PHE A 5 17.65 -32.00 -50.24
C PHE A 5 17.59 -30.46 -50.10
N LEU A 6 17.31 -29.75 -51.19
CA LEU A 6 17.19 -28.29 -51.20
C LEU A 6 15.90 -27.79 -50.47
N LEU A 7 14.79 -28.56 -50.59
CA LEU A 7 13.55 -28.21 -49.86
C LEU A 7 13.69 -28.42 -48.36
N SER A 8 14.45 -29.45 -47.92
CA SER A 8 14.70 -29.70 -46.50
C SER A 8 15.57 -28.61 -45.85
N LEU A 9 16.51 -28.03 -46.58
CA LEU A 9 17.39 -26.97 -46.09
C LEU A 9 16.65 -25.63 -45.93
N LEU A 10 15.66 -25.35 -46.81
CA LEU A 10 14.83 -24.15 -46.71
C LEU A 10 13.83 -24.17 -45.53
N ILE A 11 13.34 -25.34 -45.15
CA ILE A 11 12.44 -25.51 -44.03
C ILE A 11 13.20 -25.34 -42.68
N TYR A 12 14.48 -25.77 -42.64
CA TYR A 12 15.32 -25.61 -41.44
C TYR A 12 15.77 -24.16 -41.19
N SER A 13 15.91 -23.33 -42.23
CA SER A 13 16.30 -21.93 -42.09
C SER A 13 15.15 -21.00 -41.61
N SER A 14 13.90 -21.42 -41.81
CA SER A 14 12.73 -20.64 -41.35
C SER A 14 12.36 -20.88 -39.88
N LEU A 15 12.95 -21.92 -39.24
CA LEU A 15 12.73 -22.20 -37.80
C LEU A 15 13.74 -21.52 -36.87
N PHE A 16 14.76 -20.86 -37.43
CA PHE A 16 15.71 -20.02 -36.68
C PHE A 16 15.42 -18.53 -36.88
N CYS A 17 14.19 -18.10 -36.58
CA CYS A 17 13.94 -16.71 -36.35
C CYS A 17 14.36 -16.43 -34.90
N PRO A 18 15.45 -15.68 -34.64
CA PRO A 18 15.82 -15.39 -33.27
C PRO A 18 14.71 -14.56 -32.63
N LEU A 19 14.21 -15.02 -31.51
CA LEU A 19 13.25 -14.34 -30.64
C LEU A 19 13.88 -13.08 -29.98
N VAL A 20 14.58 -12.28 -30.74
CA VAL A 20 15.27 -11.06 -30.26
C VAL A 20 14.29 -9.98 -29.79
N GLY A 21 13.03 -10.05 -30.24
CA GLY A 21 12.02 -9.04 -29.88
C GLY A 21 11.43 -9.22 -28.47
N GLN A 22 11.44 -10.44 -27.92
CA GLN A 22 10.90 -10.70 -26.58
C GLN A 22 11.85 -10.22 -25.48
N ASP A 23 13.15 -10.39 -25.63
CA ASP A 23 14.17 -9.95 -24.68
C ASP A 23 14.17 -8.42 -24.44
N LEU A 24 13.85 -7.63 -25.46
CA LEU A 24 13.79 -6.18 -25.35
C LEU A 24 12.58 -5.70 -24.53
N PHE A 25 11.45 -6.40 -24.61
CA PHE A 25 10.27 -6.10 -23.81
C PHE A 25 10.42 -6.55 -22.35
N GLU A 26 11.04 -7.70 -22.10
CA GLU A 26 11.36 -8.16 -20.75
C GLU A 26 12.37 -7.24 -20.06
N GLN A 27 13.44 -6.83 -20.72
CA GLN A 27 14.42 -5.90 -20.15
C GLN A 27 13.82 -4.52 -19.84
N SER A 28 12.92 -4.00 -20.68
CA SER A 28 12.27 -2.72 -20.42
C SER A 28 11.29 -2.78 -19.24
N ASN A 29 10.59 -3.90 -19.08
CA ASN A 29 9.71 -4.15 -17.94
C ASN A 29 10.50 -4.26 -16.63
N ASP A 30 11.63 -4.96 -16.62
CA ASP A 30 12.48 -5.10 -15.44
C ASP A 30 13.06 -3.76 -14.97
N LEU A 31 13.45 -2.89 -15.89
CA LEU A 31 13.93 -1.56 -15.57
C LEU A 31 12.82 -0.69 -14.97
N LEU A 32 11.63 -0.70 -15.56
CA LEU A 32 10.48 0.04 -15.06
C LEU A 32 10.05 -0.44 -13.67
N VAL A 33 10.01 -1.74 -13.46
CA VAL A 33 9.68 -2.33 -12.14
C VAL A 33 10.69 -1.87 -11.08
N ARG A 34 11.99 -1.87 -11.39
CA ARG A 34 13.04 -1.40 -10.48
C ARG A 34 12.93 0.10 -10.17
N GLU A 35 12.63 0.92 -11.18
CA GLU A 35 12.44 2.37 -10.98
C GLU A 35 11.22 2.68 -10.12
N ILE A 36 10.13 1.93 -10.29
CA ILE A 36 8.93 2.03 -9.45
C ILE A 36 9.25 1.62 -8.01
N ASP A 37 9.91 0.47 -7.82
CA ASP A 37 10.29 -0.03 -6.48
C ASP A 37 11.22 0.96 -5.76
N GLU A 38 12.21 1.49 -6.47
CA GLU A 38 13.14 2.48 -5.92
C GLU A 38 12.43 3.79 -5.53
N THR A 39 11.50 4.27 -6.37
CA THR A 39 10.71 5.46 -6.08
C THR A 39 9.81 5.26 -4.87
N TYR A 40 9.16 4.10 -4.81
CA TYR A 40 8.31 3.72 -3.69
C TYR A 40 9.10 3.60 -2.39
N ARG A 41 10.24 2.94 -2.43
CA ARG A 41 11.15 2.80 -1.29
C ARG A 41 11.57 4.17 -0.74
N LYS A 42 12.00 5.09 -1.60
CA LYS A 42 12.34 6.47 -1.20
C LYS A 42 11.17 7.21 -0.56
N GLY A 43 9.96 7.00 -1.08
CA GLY A 43 8.74 7.57 -0.48
C GLY A 43 8.49 7.04 0.93
N LEU A 44 8.64 5.73 1.14
CA LEU A 44 8.48 5.12 2.47
C LEU A 44 9.58 5.55 3.45
N GLU A 45 10.83 5.67 2.99
CA GLU A 45 11.93 6.20 3.80
C GLU A 45 11.65 7.64 4.25
N PHE A 46 11.20 8.50 3.32
CA PHE A 46 10.79 9.86 3.66
C PHE A 46 9.67 9.89 4.70
N LEU A 47 8.65 9.04 4.56
CA LEU A 47 7.58 8.92 5.56
C LEU A 47 8.11 8.46 6.90
N ALA A 48 9.02 7.48 6.92
CA ALA A 48 9.61 6.98 8.16
C ALA A 48 10.46 8.05 8.88
N GLU A 49 11.31 8.76 8.14
CA GLU A 49 12.20 9.80 8.68
C GLU A 49 11.45 11.05 9.15
N SER A 50 10.33 11.40 8.48
CA SER A 50 9.52 12.56 8.82
C SER A 50 8.44 12.31 9.87
N GLN A 51 8.25 11.05 10.30
CA GLN A 51 7.28 10.71 11.33
C GLN A 51 7.66 11.28 12.69
N GLU A 52 6.74 11.99 13.31
CA GLU A 52 6.90 12.46 14.68
C GLU A 52 6.82 11.31 15.71
N GLU A 53 7.40 11.50 16.89
CA GLU A 53 7.35 10.50 17.98
C GLU A 53 5.94 10.07 18.37
N ARG A 54 4.96 10.97 18.23
CA ARG A 54 3.54 10.70 18.48
C ARG A 54 2.83 9.90 17.38
N GLY A 55 3.56 9.51 16.31
CA GLY A 55 3.06 8.64 15.24
C GLY A 55 2.32 9.34 14.11
N CYS A 56 2.40 10.67 14.01
CA CYS A 56 1.75 11.47 12.97
C CYS A 56 2.77 12.27 12.15
N TRP A 57 2.29 12.96 11.15
CA TRP A 57 3.05 13.85 10.26
C TRP A 57 2.41 15.23 10.33
N THR A 58 3.19 16.26 10.58
CA THR A 58 2.70 17.62 10.61
C THR A 58 3.14 18.36 9.36
N ASP A 59 2.19 18.93 8.65
CA ASP A 59 2.43 19.88 7.59
C ASP A 59 1.73 21.21 7.86
N SER A 60 2.03 22.22 7.04
CA SER A 60 1.45 23.55 7.17
C SER A 60 -0.01 23.65 6.72
N SER A 61 -0.50 22.69 5.93
CA SER A 61 -1.80 22.75 5.26
C SER A 61 -2.88 21.95 5.98
N TYR A 62 -2.53 20.70 6.36
CA TYR A 62 -3.50 19.73 6.91
C TYR A 62 -3.23 19.36 8.37
N GLY A 63 -2.10 19.79 8.92
CA GLY A 63 -1.69 19.41 10.27
C GLY A 63 -1.52 17.91 10.43
N SER A 64 -1.63 17.42 11.66
CA SER A 64 -1.57 15.97 11.97
C SER A 64 -2.95 15.32 11.91
N GLN A 65 -3.66 15.50 10.81
CA GLN A 65 -5.01 14.96 10.69
C GLN A 65 -5.03 13.43 10.56
N PRO A 66 -6.00 12.74 11.17
CA PRO A 66 -6.11 11.29 11.12
C PRO A 66 -6.20 10.70 9.70
N GLY A 67 -6.75 11.43 8.76
CA GLY A 67 -6.76 11.02 7.35
C GLY A 67 -5.37 10.92 6.74
N VAL A 68 -4.47 11.86 7.07
CA VAL A 68 -3.05 11.83 6.64
C VAL A 68 -2.33 10.64 7.27
N VAL A 69 -2.53 10.43 8.58
CA VAL A 69 -1.97 9.28 9.30
C VAL A 69 -2.46 7.96 8.70
N GLY A 70 -3.75 7.86 8.38
CA GLY A 70 -4.34 6.70 7.71
C GLY A 70 -3.72 6.43 6.34
N MET A 71 -3.56 7.45 5.50
CA MET A 71 -2.91 7.32 4.19
C MET A 71 -1.46 6.85 4.30
N ALA A 72 -0.71 7.33 5.30
CA ALA A 72 0.66 6.89 5.53
C ALA A 72 0.73 5.42 5.97
N ILE A 73 -0.18 4.97 6.85
CA ILE A 73 -0.30 3.53 7.20
C ILE A 73 -0.56 2.70 5.93
N LEU A 74 -1.53 3.10 5.11
CA LEU A 74 -1.85 2.39 3.87
C LEU A 74 -0.64 2.33 2.91
N ALA A 75 0.15 3.40 2.84
CA ALA A 75 1.38 3.40 2.04
C ALA A 75 2.41 2.38 2.55
N PHE A 76 2.62 2.26 3.86
CA PHE A 76 3.50 1.24 4.42
C PHE A 76 2.99 -0.19 4.18
N LEU A 77 1.68 -0.42 4.38
CA LEU A 77 1.09 -1.76 4.23
C LEU A 77 1.01 -2.22 2.77
N ALA A 78 0.83 -1.29 1.81
CA ALA A 78 0.72 -1.61 0.38
C ALA A 78 1.98 -2.24 -0.22
N ARG A 79 3.14 -2.08 0.43
CA ARG A 79 4.37 -2.78 0.02
C ARG A 79 4.31 -4.29 0.27
N GLY A 80 3.46 -4.74 1.19
CA GLY A 80 3.34 -6.13 1.59
C GLY A 80 4.38 -6.58 2.62
N ASP A 81 5.13 -5.64 3.22
CA ASP A 81 5.99 -5.95 4.37
C ASP A 81 5.11 -6.31 5.58
N ASP A 82 5.61 -7.25 6.38
CA ASP A 82 4.92 -7.63 7.62
C ASP A 82 4.89 -6.45 8.61
N PRO A 83 3.71 -5.97 9.02
CA PRO A 83 3.60 -4.82 9.92
C PRO A 83 4.08 -5.08 11.35
N GLU A 84 4.26 -6.34 11.75
CA GLU A 84 4.78 -6.71 13.08
C GLU A 84 6.29 -6.95 13.08
N PHE A 85 6.87 -7.40 11.96
CA PHE A 85 8.27 -7.81 11.88
C PHE A 85 9.06 -7.07 10.79
N GLY A 86 8.39 -6.41 9.84
CA GLY A 86 9.01 -5.70 8.73
C GLY A 86 9.83 -4.45 9.14
N PRO A 87 10.51 -3.84 8.17
CA PRO A 87 11.40 -2.70 8.42
C PRO A 87 10.68 -1.47 8.97
N TYR A 88 9.41 -1.29 8.63
CA TYR A 88 8.59 -0.15 9.04
C TYR A 88 7.64 -0.42 10.22
N ARG A 89 7.77 -1.58 10.89
CA ARG A 89 6.88 -2.00 12.01
C ARG A 89 6.69 -0.94 13.09
N ILE A 90 7.76 -0.22 13.44
CA ILE A 90 7.69 0.81 14.50
C ILE A 90 6.85 1.99 14.04
N HIS A 91 6.99 2.39 12.76
CA HIS A 91 6.25 3.49 12.17
C HIS A 91 4.77 3.17 12.01
N VAL A 92 4.44 1.99 11.52
CA VAL A 92 3.05 1.51 11.43
C VAL A 92 2.41 1.45 12.81
N LYS A 93 3.09 0.85 13.79
CA LYS A 93 2.59 0.75 15.17
C LYS A 93 2.31 2.12 15.78
N ARG A 94 3.25 3.07 15.70
CA ARG A 94 3.08 4.44 16.21
C ARG A 94 1.89 5.14 15.55
N ALA A 95 1.74 4.99 14.25
CA ALA A 95 0.64 5.58 13.50
C ALA A 95 -0.72 4.97 13.91
N MET A 96 -0.81 3.65 14.08
CA MET A 96 -2.01 3.00 14.62
C MET A 96 -2.35 3.49 16.04
N ASP A 97 -1.34 3.59 16.92
CA ASP A 97 -1.51 4.11 18.28
C ASP A 97 -2.05 5.55 18.27
N ALA A 98 -1.58 6.39 17.33
CA ALA A 98 -2.08 7.74 17.15
C ALA A 98 -3.57 7.77 16.76
N LEU A 99 -3.98 6.95 15.79
CA LEU A 99 -5.38 6.86 15.37
C LEU A 99 -6.30 6.32 16.47
N LEU A 100 -5.86 5.28 17.19
CA LEU A 100 -6.63 4.71 18.31
C LEU A 100 -6.79 5.73 19.46
N LYS A 101 -5.77 6.54 19.71
CA LYS A 101 -5.82 7.61 20.71
C LYS A 101 -6.76 8.75 20.31
N ASP A 102 -6.83 9.07 19.02
CA ASP A 102 -7.70 10.14 18.50
C ASP A 102 -9.17 9.70 18.42
N GLN A 103 -9.46 8.40 18.48
CA GLN A 103 -10.81 7.90 18.41
C GLN A 103 -11.65 8.31 19.63
N ASN A 104 -12.80 8.94 19.37
CA ASN A 104 -13.80 9.20 20.40
C ASN A 104 -14.39 7.89 20.90
N GLN A 105 -14.18 7.57 22.17
CA GLN A 105 -14.56 6.30 22.77
C GLN A 105 -16.08 6.06 22.85
N LYS A 106 -16.89 7.12 22.81
CA LYS A 106 -18.37 7.01 22.85
C LYS A 106 -18.96 6.83 21.46
N THR A 107 -18.50 7.60 20.49
CA THR A 107 -19.07 7.64 19.14
C THR A 107 -18.33 6.76 18.13
N GLY A 108 -17.08 6.44 18.39
CA GLY A 108 -16.17 5.78 17.44
C GLY A 108 -15.57 6.72 16.39
N TYR A 109 -15.90 8.03 16.43
CA TYR A 109 -15.44 9.01 15.45
C TYR A 109 -13.94 9.27 15.57
N ILE A 110 -13.23 9.33 14.43
CA ILE A 110 -11.81 9.61 14.36
C ILE A 110 -11.61 10.89 13.56
N GLY A 111 -11.01 11.91 14.19
CA GLY A 111 -10.78 13.20 13.57
C GLY A 111 -11.99 14.14 13.58
N ASN A 112 -12.02 15.07 12.63
CA ASN A 112 -12.97 16.18 12.59
C ASN A 112 -13.82 16.25 11.31
N SER A 113 -13.67 15.28 10.39
CA SER A 113 -14.44 15.17 9.15
C SER A 113 -14.64 13.70 8.77
N MET A 114 -15.70 13.41 7.99
CA MET A 114 -15.94 12.06 7.49
C MET A 114 -14.81 11.58 6.54
N TYR A 115 -14.10 12.52 5.92
CA TYR A 115 -12.90 12.22 5.14
C TYR A 115 -11.79 11.63 6.05
N ASN A 116 -11.45 12.32 7.14
CA ASN A 116 -10.48 11.83 8.12
C ASN A 116 -10.92 10.50 8.72
N HIS A 117 -12.17 10.40 9.12
CA HIS A 117 -12.76 9.18 9.68
C HIS A 117 -12.69 8.00 8.71
N GLY A 118 -13.02 8.23 7.44
CA GLY A 118 -13.00 7.20 6.41
C GLY A 118 -11.59 6.62 6.17
N PHE A 119 -10.59 7.48 5.94
CA PHE A 119 -9.21 7.02 5.72
C PHE A 119 -8.60 6.37 6.96
N ALA A 120 -8.84 6.93 8.16
CA ALA A 120 -8.37 6.33 9.40
C ALA A 120 -9.00 4.94 9.62
N THR A 121 -10.31 4.81 9.41
CA THR A 121 -11.02 3.52 9.55
C THR A 121 -10.52 2.49 8.55
N LEU A 122 -10.31 2.88 7.28
CA LEU A 122 -9.76 2.00 6.25
C LEU A 122 -8.37 1.50 6.65
N ALA A 123 -7.49 2.39 7.07
CA ALA A 123 -6.13 2.03 7.47
C ALA A 123 -6.10 1.07 8.67
N LEU A 124 -6.95 1.31 9.68
CA LEU A 124 -7.07 0.40 10.82
C LEU A 124 -7.68 -0.96 10.41
N ALA A 125 -8.57 -1.00 9.42
CA ALA A 125 -9.14 -2.25 8.91
C ALA A 125 -8.09 -3.09 8.17
N GLU A 126 -7.27 -2.47 7.33
CA GLU A 126 -6.15 -3.15 6.66
C GLU A 126 -5.14 -3.68 7.69
N ALA A 127 -4.78 -2.86 8.67
CA ALA A 127 -3.88 -3.28 9.74
C ALA A 127 -4.46 -4.43 10.58
N TYR A 128 -5.78 -4.45 10.83
CA TYR A 128 -6.44 -5.52 11.57
C TYR A 128 -6.33 -6.89 10.87
N GLY A 129 -6.38 -6.90 9.54
CA GLY A 129 -6.19 -8.13 8.77
C GLY A 129 -4.75 -8.66 8.76
N LEU A 130 -3.78 -7.82 9.14
CA LEU A 130 -2.34 -8.10 9.04
C LEU A 130 -1.63 -8.19 10.39
N THR A 131 -2.30 -7.80 11.49
CA THR A 131 -1.71 -7.79 12.84
C THR A 131 -2.56 -8.57 13.83
N ASN A 132 -1.94 -8.94 14.97
CA ASN A 132 -2.65 -9.53 16.09
C ASN A 132 -3.06 -8.49 17.17
N ASP A 133 -3.15 -7.21 16.82
CA ASP A 133 -3.50 -6.15 17.75
C ASP A 133 -4.99 -6.19 18.13
N LEU A 134 -5.28 -6.76 19.29
CA LEU A 134 -6.65 -6.95 19.80
C LEU A 134 -7.43 -5.64 20.03
N ARG A 135 -6.75 -4.49 20.05
CA ARG A 135 -7.38 -3.18 20.23
C ARG A 135 -8.15 -2.74 18.98
N LEU A 136 -7.72 -3.23 17.79
CA LEU A 136 -8.28 -2.81 16.51
C LEU A 136 -9.73 -3.27 16.33
N GLY A 137 -10.07 -4.50 16.72
CA GLY A 137 -11.42 -5.03 16.55
C GLY A 137 -12.51 -4.14 17.16
N PRO A 138 -12.47 -3.85 18.49
CA PRO A 138 -13.45 -2.96 19.13
C PRO A 138 -13.45 -1.54 18.60
N ALA A 139 -12.29 -1.01 18.17
CA ALA A 139 -12.19 0.31 17.57
C ALA A 139 -12.89 0.38 16.21
N LEU A 140 -12.66 -0.64 15.37
CA LEU A 140 -13.29 -0.76 14.05
C LEU A 140 -14.79 -0.97 14.14
N GLU A 141 -15.27 -1.78 15.08
CA GLU A 141 -16.72 -1.96 15.28
C GLU A 141 -17.42 -0.63 15.50
N LYS A 142 -16.87 0.23 16.36
CA LYS A 142 -17.44 1.57 16.62
C LYS A 142 -17.34 2.48 15.39
N ALA A 143 -16.18 2.48 14.71
CA ALA A 143 -15.94 3.33 13.56
C ALA A 143 -16.84 2.96 12.38
N THR A 144 -16.94 1.69 12.04
CA THR A 144 -17.79 1.20 10.94
C THR A 144 -19.27 1.41 11.22
N LYS A 145 -19.71 1.21 12.46
CA LYS A 145 -21.09 1.49 12.88
C LYS A 145 -21.49 2.95 12.64
N LEU A 146 -20.57 3.88 12.92
CA LEU A 146 -20.77 5.29 12.63
C LEU A 146 -20.90 5.55 11.12
N ILE A 147 -20.02 4.98 10.29
CA ILE A 147 -20.08 5.12 8.84
C ILE A 147 -21.42 4.65 8.31
N VAL A 148 -21.86 3.45 8.70
CA VAL A 148 -23.15 2.88 8.26
C VAL A 148 -24.32 3.74 8.70
N SER A 149 -24.32 4.20 9.96
CA SER A 149 -25.40 5.05 10.49
C SER A 149 -25.44 6.45 9.87
N SER A 150 -24.34 6.91 9.29
CA SER A 150 -24.23 8.22 8.63
C SER A 150 -24.66 8.20 7.16
N GLN A 151 -24.89 7.01 6.59
CA GLN A 151 -25.42 6.89 5.23
C GLN A 151 -26.86 7.38 5.19
N LYS A 152 -27.14 8.28 4.25
CA LYS A 152 -28.53 8.69 4.01
C LYS A 152 -29.28 7.54 3.35
N SER A 153 -30.41 7.11 3.92
CA SER A 153 -31.37 6.27 3.21
C SER A 153 -31.96 7.09 2.05
N ASN A 154 -31.75 6.64 0.82
CA ASN A 154 -32.45 7.19 -0.35
C ASN A 154 -33.86 6.63 -0.40
#